data_7c5fe53364e95faffc23efac44350c42
#
_entry.id   7c5fe53364e95faffc23efac44350c42
#
_cell.length_a   1.000
_cell.length_b   1.000
_cell.length_c   1.000
_cell.angle_alpha   90.00
_cell.angle_beta   90.00
_cell.angle_gamma   90.00
#
_symmetry.space_group_name_H-M   'P 1'
#
loop_
_entity.id
_entity.type
_entity.pdbx_description
1 polymer ?
#
loop_
_entity_poly.entity_id
_entity_poly.type
_entity_poly.pdbx_seq_one_letter_code
_entity_poly.pdbx_strand_id
1 'polypeptide(L)' 'MPYPRGPRPRYVNIAIVRGGKPYTGRCTVAKGLVIVTGIGGTKTTQLGGSNPKELGEMVLSDIVSEHEARMDRKP' A
#
# COMPACT_ATOMS: atom_id res chain seq x y z
N MET A 1 17.50 3.92 -25.27
CA MET A 1 17.72 2.84 -24.31
C MET A 1 16.52 1.92 -24.27
N PRO A 2 16.69 0.72 -24.66
CA PRO A 2 15.57 -0.21 -24.63
C PRO A 2 15.19 -0.58 -23.21
N TYR A 3 13.93 -0.63 -22.98
CA TYR A 3 13.40 -1.06 -21.72
C TYR A 3 13.17 -2.56 -21.74
N PRO A 4 13.26 -3.20 -20.59
CA PRO A 4 12.94 -4.62 -20.56
C PRO A 4 11.51 -4.83 -21.01
N ARG A 5 11.34 -5.83 -21.82
CA ARG A 5 10.04 -6.15 -22.39
C ARG A 5 9.25 -7.08 -21.52
N GLY A 6 9.76 -7.44 -20.37
CA GLY A 6 9.03 -8.34 -19.52
C GLY A 6 7.73 -7.76 -19.05
N PRO A 7 6.86 -8.60 -18.46
CA PRO A 7 5.62 -8.12 -17.91
C PRO A 7 5.91 -7.10 -16.82
N ARG A 8 5.18 -6.00 -16.89
CA ARG A 8 5.31 -4.97 -15.87
C ARG A 8 4.47 -5.35 -14.68
N PRO A 9 4.97 -5.10 -13.47
CA PRO A 9 4.11 -5.28 -12.31
C PRO A 9 2.94 -4.33 -12.41
N ARG A 10 1.79 -4.82 -12.07
CA ARG A 10 0.63 -3.97 -12.02
C ARG A 10 0.60 -3.24 -10.71
N TYR A 11 0.31 -1.96 -10.77
CA TYR A 11 0.11 -1.22 -9.56
C TYR A 11 -1.10 -0.32 -9.69
N VAL A 12 -1.68 -0.02 -8.56
CA VAL A 12 -2.87 0.80 -8.46
C VAL A 12 -2.61 1.84 -7.39
N ASN A 13 -2.96 3.07 -7.70
CA ASN A 13 -2.91 4.11 -6.69
C ASN A 13 -4.13 3.96 -5.78
N ILE A 14 -3.90 4.01 -4.50
CA ILE A 14 -4.97 3.89 -3.52
C ILE A 14 -4.93 5.08 -2.58
N ALA A 15 -6.07 5.36 -1.99
CA ALA A 15 -6.19 6.48 -1.07
C ALA A 15 -7.19 6.13 0.02
N ILE A 16 -6.91 6.61 1.21
CA ILE A 16 -7.83 6.49 2.33
C ILE A 16 -7.90 7.83 3.05
N VAL A 17 -8.92 8.00 3.85
CA VAL A 17 -9.06 9.21 4.68
C VAL A 17 -9.12 8.76 6.12
N ARG A 18 -8.28 9.34 6.96
CA ARG A 18 -8.27 9.06 8.38
C ARG A 18 -8.20 10.37 9.14
N GLY A 19 -9.15 10.56 10.06
CA GLY A 19 -9.18 11.78 10.84
C GLY A 19 -9.23 13.03 10.00
N GLY A 20 -9.92 12.97 8.87
CA GLY A 20 -10.04 14.10 7.98
C GLY A 20 -8.84 14.33 7.09
N LYS A 21 -7.82 13.50 7.18
CA LYS A 21 -6.62 13.65 6.36
C LYS A 21 -6.56 12.58 5.28
N PRO A 22 -6.30 12.96 4.04
CA PRO A 22 -6.13 11.98 2.97
C PRO A 22 -4.73 11.40 3.01
N TYR A 23 -4.65 10.12 2.79
CA TYR A 23 -3.37 9.40 2.65
C TYR A 23 -3.43 8.61 1.37
N THR A 24 -2.34 8.64 0.64
CA THR A 24 -2.26 7.89 -0.61
C THR A 24 -1.15 6.86 -0.51
N GLY A 25 -1.26 5.85 -1.35
CA GLY A 25 -0.25 4.82 -1.42
C GLY A 25 -0.31 4.13 -2.76
N ARG A 26 0.61 3.21 -2.94
CA ARG A 26 0.70 2.43 -4.17
C ARG A 26 0.62 0.96 -3.81
N CYS A 27 -0.25 0.28 -4.51
CA CYS A 27 -0.44 -1.15 -4.34
C CYS A 27 0.08 -1.85 -5.58
N THR A 28 1.05 -2.73 -5.39
CA THR A 28 1.61 -3.51 -6.48
C THR A 28 1.21 -4.96 -6.29
N VAL A 29 0.74 -5.60 -7.37
CA VAL A 29 0.36 -7.01 -7.32
C VAL A 29 1.34 -7.79 -8.17
N ALA A 30 1.97 -8.79 -7.58
CA ALA A 30 2.93 -9.62 -8.27
C ALA A 30 2.94 -11.01 -7.64
N LYS A 31 2.76 -12.03 -8.46
CA LYS A 31 2.88 -13.44 -8.02
C LYS A 31 2.01 -13.75 -6.81
N GLY A 32 0.78 -13.26 -6.84
CA GLY A 32 -0.15 -13.53 -5.75
C GLY A 32 0.10 -12.75 -4.48
N LEU A 33 1.01 -11.79 -4.53
CA LEU A 33 1.31 -10.94 -3.38
C LEU A 33 0.86 -9.52 -3.67
N VAL A 34 0.45 -8.85 -2.62
CA VAL A 34 0.09 -7.44 -2.68
C VAL A 34 1.11 -6.69 -1.84
N ILE A 35 1.78 -5.74 -2.47
CA ILE A 35 2.80 -4.93 -1.81
C ILE A 35 2.28 -3.50 -1.78
N VAL A 36 2.09 -2.97 -0.58
CA VAL A 36 1.54 -1.63 -0.42
C VAL A 36 2.60 -0.73 0.16
N THR A 37 2.85 0.37 -0.54
CA THR A 37 3.79 1.38 -0.08
C THR A 37 3.01 2.65 0.22
N GLY A 38 3.19 3.16 1.42
CA GLY A 38 2.54 4.38 1.83
C GLY A 38 3.49 5.23 2.65
N ILE A 39 2.92 6.22 3.31
CA ILE A 39 3.73 7.12 4.11
C ILE A 39 4.38 6.33 5.26
N GLY A 40 5.67 6.36 5.29
CA GLY A 40 6.41 5.75 6.38
C GLY A 40 6.62 4.25 6.29
N GLY A 41 6.18 3.58 5.23
CA GLY A 41 6.45 2.15 5.20
C GLY A 41 5.87 1.39 4.03
N THR A 42 6.23 0.14 4.00
CA THR A 42 5.78 -0.80 2.98
C THR A 42 5.36 -2.08 3.69
N LYS A 43 4.25 -2.65 3.27
CA LYS A 43 3.79 -3.94 3.78
C LYS A 43 3.43 -4.85 2.63
N THR A 44 3.65 -6.13 2.84
CA THR A 44 3.34 -7.17 1.85
C THR A 44 2.37 -8.16 2.48
N THR A 45 1.36 -8.55 1.71
CA THR A 45 0.43 -9.55 2.16
C THR A 45 0.03 -10.43 0.98
N GLN A 46 -0.57 -11.57 1.28
CA GLN A 46 -1.04 -12.46 0.23
C GLN A 46 -2.38 -11.97 -0.30
N LEU A 47 -2.51 -12.01 -1.63
CA LEU A 47 -3.74 -11.59 -2.26
C LEU A 47 -4.88 -12.54 -1.97
N GLY A 48 -4.62 -13.83 -2.03
CA GLY A 48 -5.67 -14.81 -1.89
C GLY A 48 -6.74 -14.60 -2.94
N GLY A 49 -7.98 -14.63 -2.55
CA GLY A 49 -9.09 -14.35 -3.45
C GLY A 49 -9.62 -12.94 -3.31
N SER A 50 -8.88 -12.07 -2.66
CA SER A 50 -9.37 -10.73 -2.35
C SER A 50 -9.22 -9.79 -3.54
N ASN A 51 -9.99 -8.72 -3.52
CA ASN A 51 -9.84 -7.65 -4.47
C ASN A 51 -8.58 -6.86 -4.13
N PRO A 52 -7.65 -6.69 -5.09
CA PRO A 52 -6.39 -6.01 -4.79
C PRO A 52 -6.58 -4.59 -4.26
N LYS A 53 -7.54 -3.86 -4.80
CA LYS A 53 -7.76 -2.48 -4.36
C LYS A 53 -8.24 -2.44 -2.93
N GLU A 54 -9.21 -3.28 -2.59
CA GLU A 54 -9.74 -3.31 -1.24
C GLU A 54 -8.69 -3.76 -0.25
N LEU A 55 -7.97 -4.80 -0.61
CA LEU A 55 -6.92 -5.30 0.25
C LEU A 55 -5.82 -4.25 0.42
N GLY A 56 -5.49 -3.57 -0.67
CA GLY A 56 -4.50 -2.50 -0.61
C GLY A 56 -4.91 -1.38 0.32
N GLU A 57 -6.19 -1.01 0.28
CA GLU A 57 -6.69 0.03 1.17
C GLU A 57 -6.60 -0.39 2.63
N MET A 58 -6.92 -1.65 2.92
CA MET A 58 -6.79 -2.15 4.28
C MET A 58 -5.34 -2.09 4.76
N VAL A 59 -4.42 -2.53 3.91
CA VAL A 59 -3.01 -2.53 4.28
C VAL A 59 -2.50 -1.10 4.42
N LEU A 60 -2.93 -0.21 3.54
CA LEU A 60 -2.55 1.19 3.65
C LEU A 60 -3.05 1.78 4.96
N SER A 61 -4.25 1.42 5.37
CA SER A 61 -4.79 1.87 6.64
C SER A 61 -3.90 1.42 7.80
N ASP A 62 -3.40 0.19 7.74
CA ASP A 62 -2.47 -0.30 8.77
C ASP A 62 -1.18 0.48 8.77
N ILE A 63 -0.64 0.77 7.59
CA ILE A 63 0.60 1.54 7.47
C ILE A 63 0.41 2.92 8.08
N VAL A 64 -0.69 3.56 7.73
CA VAL A 64 -0.98 4.91 8.25
C VAL A 64 -1.18 4.88 9.75
N SER A 65 -1.88 3.86 10.25
CA SER A 65 -2.11 3.73 11.68
C SER A 65 -0.79 3.62 12.44
N GLU A 66 0.13 2.82 11.92
CA GLU A 66 1.44 2.69 12.53
C GLU A 66 2.23 3.99 12.45
N HIS A 67 2.10 4.68 11.33
CA HIS A 67 2.77 5.96 11.15
C HIS A 67 2.26 6.98 12.18
N GLU A 68 0.95 7.04 12.35
CA GLU A 68 0.35 7.96 13.29
C GLU A 68 0.74 7.63 14.73
N ALA A 69 0.83 6.35 15.04
CA ALA A 69 1.24 5.93 16.37
C ALA A 69 2.67 6.37 16.67
N ARG A 70 3.55 6.31 15.67
CA ARG A 70 4.91 6.79 15.85
C ARG A 70 4.96 8.30 16.03
N MET A 71 4.14 9.01 15.27
CA MET A 71 4.10 10.46 15.36
C MET A 71 3.59 10.93 16.71
N ASP A 72 2.62 10.19 17.27
CA ASP A 72 2.05 10.54 18.55
C ASP A 72 2.94 10.18 19.73
N ARG A 73 3.91 9.31 19.48
CA ARG A 73 4.78 8.86 20.54
C ARG A 73 5.86 9.91 20.77
N LYS A 74 5.74 10.64 21.81
CA LYS A 74 6.73 11.63 22.13
C LYS A 74 7.76 11.06 23.08
N PRO A 75 9.00 11.44 22.89
CA PRO A 75 10.07 10.98 23.78
C PRO A 75 9.89 11.50 25.20
#